data_813413a8fe6dbb1e17d088e8d85d9a66
#
_entry.id   813413a8fe6dbb1e17d088e8d85d9a66
#
_cell.length_a   1.000
_cell.length_b   1.000
_cell.length_c   1.000
_cell.angle_alpha   90.00
_cell.angle_beta   90.00
_cell.angle_gamma   90.00
#
_symmetry.space_group_name_H-M   'P 1'
#
loop_
_entity.id
_entity.type
_entity.pdbx_description
1 polymer ?
#
loop_
_entity_poly.entity_id
_entity_poly.type
_entity_poly.pdbx_seq_one_letter_code
_entity_poly.pdbx_strand_id
1 'polypeptide(L)'
;MSRFPRAEFLISAAAPGQFPADQGAEVAFVGRSNAGKSTAINVIVQRQGLARTSKTPGRTRLLNFFELAPTRRLVDLPGYGYASGPAEERRTWMPLINALATRESLRGWFLIVDSRRGMATGDEALLEWASAGQRIHVLLSKADKLNRSE
;
A
#
# COMPACT_ATOMS: atom_id res chain seq x y z
N MET A 1 -11.45 20.51 4.06
CA MET A 1 -12.24 19.56 4.83
C MET A 1 -12.08 18.16 4.28
N SER A 2 -11.82 17.19 5.12
CA SER A 2 -11.62 15.81 4.69
C SER A 2 -12.91 15.18 4.17
N ARG A 3 -12.81 14.43 3.06
CA ARG A 3 -13.92 13.58 2.58
C ARG A 3 -14.19 12.39 3.50
N PHE A 4 -13.22 12.06 4.34
CA PHE A 4 -13.29 10.91 5.21
C PHE A 4 -13.00 11.33 6.66
N PRO A 5 -13.88 12.16 7.27
CA PRO A 5 -13.62 12.71 8.59
C PRO A 5 -13.57 11.66 9.70
N ARG A 6 -14.14 10.48 9.44
CA ARG A 6 -14.16 9.36 10.39
C ARG A 6 -13.12 8.29 10.06
N ALA A 7 -12.17 8.57 9.17
CA ALA A 7 -11.13 7.61 8.83
C ALA A 7 -10.34 7.23 10.09
N GLU A 8 -10.21 5.93 10.33
CA GLU A 8 -9.52 5.41 11.50
C GLU A 8 -8.82 4.09 11.21
N PHE A 9 -7.80 3.81 12.00
CA PHE A 9 -7.14 2.51 11.97
C PHE A 9 -8.11 1.42 12.41
N LEU A 10 -8.14 0.32 11.67
CA LEU A 10 -9.02 -0.81 11.96
C LEU A 10 -8.26 -2.01 12.52
N ILE A 11 -7.29 -2.54 11.79
CA ILE A 11 -6.52 -3.72 12.21
C ILE A 11 -5.20 -3.82 11.46
N SER A 12 -4.19 -4.38 12.11
CA SER A 12 -2.96 -4.85 11.50
C SER A 12 -3.03 -6.36 11.33
N ALA A 13 -2.92 -6.85 10.11
CA ALA A 13 -3.03 -8.27 9.80
C ALA A 13 -1.67 -8.86 9.44
N ALA A 14 -1.29 -9.95 10.12
CA ALA A 14 -0.10 -10.73 9.84
C ALA A 14 -0.42 -11.99 9.01
N ALA A 15 -1.69 -12.34 8.92
CA ALA A 15 -2.16 -13.52 8.20
C ALA A 15 -3.53 -13.24 7.58
N PRO A 16 -3.88 -13.94 6.48
CA PRO A 16 -5.18 -13.72 5.80
C PRO A 16 -6.41 -13.88 6.69
N GLY A 17 -6.34 -14.76 7.68
CA GLY A 17 -7.45 -14.96 8.61
C GLY A 17 -7.76 -13.77 9.50
N GLN A 18 -6.84 -12.79 9.55
CA GLN A 18 -7.03 -11.56 10.32
C GLN A 18 -7.62 -10.42 9.49
N PHE A 19 -7.80 -10.62 8.18
CA PHE A 19 -8.39 -9.58 7.32
C PHE A 19 -9.84 -9.31 7.73
N PRO A 20 -10.32 -8.07 7.56
CA PRO A 20 -11.74 -7.78 7.71
C PRO A 20 -12.59 -8.61 6.75
N ALA A 21 -13.89 -8.71 7.00
CA ALA A 21 -14.82 -9.41 6.11
C ALA A 21 -14.67 -8.91 4.67
N ASP A 22 -14.71 -9.84 3.71
CA ASP A 22 -14.56 -9.55 2.28
C ASP A 22 -15.85 -8.95 1.70
N GLN A 23 -16.15 -7.73 2.13
CA GLN A 23 -17.33 -6.98 1.76
C GLN A 23 -16.97 -5.52 1.51
N GLY A 24 -17.74 -4.85 0.68
CA GLY A 24 -17.55 -3.43 0.39
C GLY A 24 -16.47 -3.17 -0.63
N ALA A 25 -15.67 -2.14 -0.41
CA ALA A 25 -14.63 -1.73 -1.34
C ALA A 25 -13.32 -1.46 -0.60
N GLU A 26 -12.23 -1.95 -1.16
CA GLU A 26 -10.87 -1.76 -0.64
C GLU A 26 -9.97 -1.25 -1.75
N VAL A 27 -9.03 -0.39 -1.39
CA VAL A 27 -7.94 0.06 -2.25
C VAL A 27 -6.62 -0.19 -1.52
N ALA A 28 -5.70 -0.85 -2.18
CA ALA A 28 -4.41 -1.18 -1.61
C ALA A 28 -3.34 -0.17 -2.02
N PHE A 29 -2.51 0.24 -1.07
CA PHE A 29 -1.36 1.11 -1.31
C PHE A 29 -0.09 0.30 -1.20
N VAL A 30 0.72 0.35 -2.24
CA VAL A 30 1.98 -0.40 -2.35
C VAL A 30 3.10 0.52 -2.81
N GLY A 31 4.32 0.16 -2.49
CA GLY A 31 5.50 0.89 -2.92
C GLY A 31 6.75 0.41 -2.20
N ARG A 32 7.91 0.80 -2.75
CA ARG A 32 9.18 0.56 -2.08
C ARG A 32 9.22 1.29 -0.74
N SER A 33 10.02 0.74 0.17
CA SER A 33 10.35 1.44 1.40
C SER A 33 10.84 2.86 1.09
N ASN A 34 10.33 3.83 1.81
CA ASN A 34 10.66 5.26 1.66
C ASN A 34 10.20 5.92 0.34
N ALA A 35 9.31 5.30 -0.40
CA ALA A 35 8.75 5.92 -1.61
C ALA A 35 7.77 7.08 -1.32
N GLY A 36 7.33 7.21 -0.07
CA GLY A 36 6.37 8.25 0.33
C GLY A 36 4.94 7.74 0.45
N LYS A 37 4.75 6.45 0.64
CA LYS A 37 3.43 5.81 0.71
C LYS A 37 2.59 6.34 1.87
N SER A 38 3.14 6.42 3.08
CA SER A 38 2.40 6.95 4.25
C SER A 38 2.02 8.41 4.05
N THR A 39 2.91 9.20 3.47
CA THR A 39 2.64 10.60 3.15
C THR A 39 1.48 10.70 2.14
N ALA A 40 1.49 9.88 1.10
CA ALA A 40 0.43 9.86 0.09
C ALA A 40 -0.93 9.50 0.72
N ILE A 41 -0.96 8.48 1.56
CA ILE A 41 -2.18 8.06 2.27
C ILE A 41 -2.72 9.22 3.11
N ASN A 42 -1.87 9.83 3.92
CA ASN A 42 -2.30 10.90 4.84
C ASN A 42 -2.81 12.13 4.08
N VAL A 43 -2.20 12.46 2.94
CA VAL A 43 -2.65 13.58 2.10
C VAL A 43 -3.99 13.26 1.44
N ILE A 44 -4.16 12.07 0.88
CA ILE A 44 -5.40 11.66 0.20
C ILE A 44 -6.58 11.67 1.19
N VAL A 45 -6.35 11.15 2.39
CA VAL A 45 -7.37 11.08 3.44
C VAL A 45 -7.52 12.41 4.17
N GLN A 46 -6.55 13.31 4.01
CA GLN A 46 -6.49 14.62 4.70
C GLN A 46 -6.46 14.44 6.23
N ARG A 47 -5.70 13.44 6.70
CA ARG A 47 -5.49 13.16 8.12
C ARG A 47 -3.99 12.96 8.39
N GLN A 48 -3.42 13.85 9.21
CA GLN A 48 -2.03 13.71 9.62
C GLN A 48 -1.85 12.53 10.55
N GLY A 49 -0.82 11.74 10.30
CA GLY A 49 -0.43 10.65 11.19
C GLY A 49 -1.34 9.43 11.18
N LEU A 50 -2.34 9.36 10.28
CA LEU A 50 -3.18 8.16 10.17
C LEU A 50 -2.34 6.95 9.76
N ALA A 51 -1.58 7.06 8.68
CA ALA A 51 -0.59 6.06 8.30
C ALA A 51 0.79 6.49 8.80
N ARG A 52 1.54 5.54 9.34
CA ARG A 52 2.87 5.81 9.90
C ARG A 52 3.95 5.05 9.14
N THR A 53 5.09 5.70 8.95
CA THR A 53 6.25 5.07 8.35
C THR A 53 6.92 4.14 9.36
N SER A 54 7.12 2.86 9.00
CA SER A 54 7.99 1.98 9.79
C SER A 54 9.43 2.33 9.50
N LYS A 55 10.19 2.65 10.54
CA LYS A 55 11.60 3.03 10.43
C LYS A 55 12.55 1.87 10.69
N THR A 56 12.03 0.71 11.06
CA THR A 56 12.87 -0.43 11.47
C THR A 56 12.78 -1.54 10.43
N PRO A 57 13.83 -1.74 9.61
CA PRO A 57 13.88 -2.86 8.67
C PRO A 57 13.85 -4.21 9.40
N GLY A 58 13.26 -5.22 8.79
CA GLY A 58 13.27 -6.59 9.29
C GLY A 58 12.22 -6.93 10.34
N ARG A 59 11.35 -5.98 10.70
CA ARG A 59 10.22 -6.29 11.60
C ARG A 59 9.13 -7.06 10.84
N THR A 60 8.27 -7.73 11.62
CA THR A 60 7.09 -8.43 11.08
C THR A 60 6.31 -7.50 10.16
N ARG A 61 6.07 -7.97 8.95
CA ARG A 61 5.36 -7.18 7.93
C ARG A 61 3.86 -7.40 8.10
N LEU A 62 3.16 -6.29 8.28
CA LEU A 62 1.72 -6.29 8.54
C LEU A 62 1.01 -5.51 7.45
N LEU A 63 -0.17 -5.98 7.08
CA LEU A 63 -1.10 -5.19 6.28
C LEU A 63 -1.95 -4.38 7.25
N ASN A 64 -1.95 -3.07 7.08
CA ASN A 64 -2.71 -2.17 7.93
C ASN A 64 -4.00 -1.75 7.23
N PHE A 65 -5.13 -2.11 7.81
CA PHE A 65 -6.44 -1.75 7.29
C PHE A 65 -6.96 -0.51 8.00
N PHE A 66 -7.44 0.45 7.21
CA PHE A 66 -8.07 1.67 7.72
C PHE A 66 -9.50 1.73 7.19
N GLU A 67 -10.45 2.04 8.05
CA GLU A 67 -11.82 2.29 7.63
C GLU A 67 -11.98 3.76 7.30
N LEU A 68 -12.39 4.06 6.07
CA LEU A 68 -12.64 5.42 5.61
C LEU A 68 -14.08 5.84 5.81
N ALA A 69 -14.99 4.91 5.61
CA ALA A 69 -16.42 5.05 5.76
C ALA A 69 -16.99 3.62 5.89
N PRO A 70 -18.25 3.43 6.26
CA PRO A 70 -18.82 2.08 6.34
C PRO A 70 -18.58 1.29 5.05
N THR A 71 -18.02 0.09 5.18
CA THR A 71 -17.65 -0.82 4.08
C THR A 71 -16.64 -0.28 3.06
N ARG A 72 -15.96 0.82 3.36
CA ARG A 72 -14.91 1.38 2.50
C ARG A 72 -13.60 1.42 3.26
N ARG A 73 -12.61 0.70 2.77
CA ARG A 73 -11.33 0.55 3.45
C ARG A 73 -10.17 0.85 2.54
N LEU A 74 -9.09 1.25 3.18
CA LEU A 74 -7.79 1.43 2.58
C LEU A 74 -6.84 0.42 3.22
N VAL A 75 -5.99 -0.22 2.42
CA VAL A 75 -5.03 -1.19 2.91
C VAL A 75 -3.63 -0.66 2.63
N ASP A 76 -2.86 -0.49 3.70
CA ASP A 76 -1.47 -0.07 3.60
C ASP A 76 -0.57 -1.30 3.70
N LEU A 77 0.11 -1.64 2.61
CA LEU A 77 1.00 -2.77 2.54
C LEU A 77 2.40 -2.41 3.04
N PRO A 78 3.16 -3.38 3.56
CA PRO A 78 4.55 -3.12 3.94
C PRO A 78 5.36 -2.66 2.72
N GLY A 79 6.26 -1.71 2.93
CA GLY A 79 7.20 -1.32 1.90
C GLY A 79 8.17 -2.45 1.57
N TYR A 80 8.52 -2.60 0.31
CA TYR A 80 9.50 -3.60 -0.12
C TYR A 80 10.86 -2.94 -0.44
N GLY A 81 11.88 -3.77 -0.76
CA GLY A 81 13.21 -3.28 -1.11
C GLY A 81 14.14 -3.11 0.09
N TYR A 82 13.87 -3.79 1.20
CA TYR A 82 14.78 -3.81 2.34
C TYR A 82 15.98 -4.73 2.08
N ALA A 83 17.00 -4.58 2.91
CA ALA A 83 18.27 -5.32 2.79
C ALA A 83 18.15 -6.85 2.99
N SER A 84 17.02 -7.35 3.49
CA SER A 84 16.78 -8.78 3.66
C SER A 84 16.70 -9.56 2.36
N GLY A 85 16.60 -8.89 1.23
CA GLY A 85 16.65 -9.50 -0.09
C GLY A 85 15.31 -10.00 -0.64
N PRO A 86 15.24 -10.20 -1.98
CA PRO A 86 13.99 -10.54 -2.64
C PRO A 86 13.39 -11.89 -2.24
N ALA A 87 14.23 -12.90 -1.98
CA ALA A 87 13.74 -14.24 -1.67
C ALA A 87 12.99 -14.29 -0.34
N GLU A 88 13.49 -13.59 0.68
CA GLU A 88 12.85 -13.52 1.98
C GLU A 88 11.58 -12.67 1.94
N GLU A 89 11.60 -11.59 1.20
CA GLU A 89 10.40 -10.78 0.96
C GLU A 89 9.29 -11.62 0.34
N ARG A 90 9.60 -12.41 -0.67
CA ARG A 90 8.63 -13.30 -1.31
C ARG A 90 8.01 -14.29 -0.34
N ARG A 91 8.84 -14.91 0.50
CA ARG A 91 8.39 -15.95 1.42
C ARG A 91 7.40 -15.41 2.44
N THR A 92 7.66 -14.23 2.98
CA THR A 92 6.85 -13.65 4.06
C THR A 92 5.68 -12.81 3.57
N TRP A 93 5.81 -12.22 2.39
CA TRP A 93 4.90 -11.19 1.87
C TRP A 93 3.92 -11.72 0.82
N MET A 94 4.37 -12.61 -0.05
CA MET A 94 3.55 -13.13 -1.15
C MET A 94 2.24 -13.78 -0.72
N PRO A 95 2.19 -14.58 0.34
CA PRO A 95 0.91 -15.17 0.78
C PRO A 95 -0.13 -14.10 1.14
N LEU A 96 0.31 -13.02 1.78
CA LEU A 96 -0.59 -11.91 2.13
C LEU A 96 -1.07 -11.17 0.88
N ILE A 97 -0.18 -10.91 -0.06
CA ILE A 97 -0.51 -10.23 -1.32
C ILE A 97 -1.48 -11.06 -2.14
N ASN A 98 -1.23 -12.36 -2.27
CA ASN A 98 -2.12 -13.26 -3.01
C ASN A 98 -3.51 -13.31 -2.38
N ALA A 99 -3.57 -13.41 -1.07
CA ALA A 99 -4.85 -13.42 -0.36
C ALA A 99 -5.61 -12.11 -0.55
N LEU A 100 -4.90 -10.98 -0.51
CA LEU A 100 -5.51 -9.67 -0.74
C LEU A 100 -6.00 -9.52 -2.18
N ALA A 101 -5.17 -9.91 -3.15
CA ALA A 101 -5.45 -9.75 -4.58
C ALA A 101 -6.68 -10.55 -5.04
N THR A 102 -7.02 -11.62 -4.35
CA THR A 102 -8.17 -12.46 -4.70
C THR A 102 -9.48 -12.05 -4.00
N ARG A 103 -9.44 -11.01 -3.16
CA ARG A 103 -10.63 -10.55 -2.46
C ARG A 103 -11.61 -9.88 -3.43
N GLU A 104 -12.89 -10.16 -3.26
CA GLU A 104 -13.94 -9.51 -4.03
C GLU A 104 -14.05 -8.02 -3.71
N SER A 105 -13.74 -7.64 -2.48
CA SER A 105 -13.78 -6.25 -2.03
C SER A 105 -12.64 -5.39 -2.60
N LEU A 106 -11.55 -6.00 -3.06
CA LEU A 106 -10.42 -5.23 -3.59
C LEU A 106 -10.74 -4.68 -4.99
N ARG A 107 -10.77 -3.36 -5.11
CA ARG A 107 -11.14 -2.66 -6.35
C ARG A 107 -9.93 -2.16 -7.14
N GLY A 108 -8.82 -1.92 -6.46
CA GLY A 108 -7.65 -1.40 -7.15
C GLY A 108 -6.45 -1.20 -6.25
N TRP A 109 -5.39 -0.75 -6.88
CA TRP A 109 -4.09 -0.55 -6.27
C TRP A 109 -3.58 0.84 -6.57
N PHE A 110 -3.00 1.48 -5.57
CA PHE A 110 -2.16 2.66 -5.78
C PHE A 110 -0.70 2.25 -5.61
N LEU A 111 0.06 2.35 -6.68
CA LEU A 111 1.50 2.11 -6.65
C LEU A 111 2.21 3.45 -6.49
N ILE A 112 2.91 3.61 -5.38
CA ILE A 112 3.65 4.83 -5.08
C ILE A 112 5.10 4.64 -5.53
N VAL A 113 5.52 5.46 -6.47
CA VAL A 113 6.87 5.41 -7.05
C VAL A 113 7.58 6.73 -6.76
N ASP A 114 8.77 6.66 -6.17
CA ASP A 114 9.63 7.83 -6.02
C ASP A 114 10.08 8.29 -7.41
N SER A 115 9.62 9.47 -7.84
CA SER A 115 9.89 9.98 -9.18
C SER A 115 11.36 10.14 -9.51
N ARG A 116 12.22 10.27 -8.48
CA ARG A 116 13.67 10.39 -8.67
C ARG A 116 14.33 9.06 -9.01
N ARG A 117 13.72 7.95 -8.61
CA ARG A 117 14.28 6.60 -8.77
C ARG A 117 13.63 5.79 -9.88
N GLY A 118 12.40 6.13 -10.25
CA GLY A 118 11.64 5.39 -11.24
C GLY A 118 11.14 4.03 -10.76
N MET A 119 10.66 3.23 -11.69
CA MET A 119 10.12 1.90 -11.40
C MET A 119 11.22 0.94 -10.96
N ALA A 120 10.95 0.20 -9.91
CA ALA A 120 11.82 -0.87 -9.41
C ALA A 120 11.25 -2.24 -9.79
N THR A 121 12.08 -3.29 -9.66
CA THR A 121 11.66 -4.67 -9.96
C THR A 121 10.42 -5.09 -9.17
N GLY A 122 10.33 -4.70 -7.89
CA GLY A 122 9.15 -4.99 -7.09
C GLY A 122 7.89 -4.30 -7.61
N ASP A 123 8.03 -3.09 -8.15
CA ASP A 123 6.91 -2.34 -8.74
C ASP A 123 6.40 -3.06 -10.00
N GLU A 124 7.30 -3.52 -10.84
CA GLU A 124 6.94 -4.26 -12.05
C GLU A 124 6.24 -5.59 -11.71
N ALA A 125 6.75 -6.31 -10.71
CA ALA A 125 6.14 -7.55 -10.26
C ALA A 125 4.70 -7.33 -9.77
N LEU A 126 4.44 -6.22 -9.10
CA LEU A 126 3.10 -5.90 -8.64
C LEU A 126 2.12 -5.71 -9.79
N LEU A 127 2.56 -5.07 -10.87
CA LEU A 127 1.70 -4.86 -12.04
C LEU A 127 1.22 -6.18 -12.63
N GLU A 128 2.03 -7.24 -12.50
CA GLU A 128 1.68 -8.58 -12.98
C GLU A 128 0.67 -9.28 -12.07
N TRP A 129 0.58 -8.90 -10.80
CA TRP A 129 -0.29 -9.56 -9.83
C TRP A 129 -1.72 -9.03 -9.84
N ALA A 130 -1.94 -7.85 -10.32
CA ALA A 130 -3.27 -7.27 -10.34
C ALA A 130 -4.19 -8.12 -11.19
N SER A 131 -5.30 -8.54 -10.60
CA SER A 131 -6.30 -9.36 -11.29
C SER A 131 -7.07 -8.56 -12.31
N ALA A 132 -7.64 -9.25 -13.30
CA ALA A 132 -8.55 -8.64 -14.27
C ALA A 132 -9.70 -7.93 -13.53
N GLY A 133 -10.04 -6.72 -13.93
CA GLY A 133 -11.07 -5.91 -13.29
C GLY A 133 -10.58 -5.03 -12.15
N GLN A 134 -9.35 -5.21 -11.68
CA GLN A 134 -8.74 -4.31 -10.71
C GLN A 134 -8.02 -3.18 -11.43
N ARG A 135 -8.16 -1.98 -10.91
CA ARG A 135 -7.50 -0.79 -11.45
C ARG A 135 -6.17 -0.56 -10.75
N ILE A 136 -5.18 -0.11 -11.53
CA ILE A 136 -3.89 0.30 -10.98
C ILE A 136 -3.68 1.76 -11.31
N HIS A 137 -3.38 2.56 -10.29
CA HIS A 137 -2.97 3.94 -10.44
C HIS A 137 -1.55 4.07 -9.94
N VAL A 138 -0.68 4.65 -10.76
CA VAL A 138 0.70 4.95 -10.36
C VAL A 138 0.77 6.40 -9.92
N LEU A 139 1.22 6.62 -8.70
CA LEU A 139 1.44 7.95 -8.15
C LEU A 139 2.94 8.20 -8.06
N LEU A 140 3.40 9.23 -8.76
CA LEU A 140 4.79 9.64 -8.71
C LEU A 140 4.98 10.59 -7.53
N SER A 141 5.66 10.11 -6.50
CA SER A 141 5.95 10.91 -5.32
C SER A 141 7.22 11.74 -5.49
N LYS A 142 7.41 12.72 -4.63
CA LYS A 142 8.63 13.54 -4.55
C LYS A 142 8.94 14.28 -5.87
N ALA A 143 7.91 14.62 -6.65
CA ALA A 143 8.07 15.35 -7.90
C ALA A 143 8.66 16.75 -7.68
N ASP A 144 8.45 17.33 -6.49
CA ASP A 144 9.03 18.60 -6.07
C ASP A 144 10.56 18.56 -5.95
N LYS A 145 11.13 17.36 -5.90
CA LYS A 145 12.59 17.15 -5.83
C LYS A 145 13.25 17.06 -7.21
N LEU A 146 12.44 16.97 -8.27
CA LEU A 146 12.95 16.94 -9.63
C LEU A 146 13.26 18.34 -10.11
N ASN A 147 14.26 18.46 -10.99
CA ASN A 147 14.50 19.72 -11.70
C ASN A 147 13.72 19.73 -13.03
N ARG A 148 13.72 20.87 -13.72
CA ARG A 148 12.89 21.03 -14.94
C ARG A 148 13.26 20.12 -16.11
N SER A 149 14.47 19.56 -16.08
CA SER A 149 14.94 18.68 -17.16
C SER A 149 14.68 17.20 -16.88
N GLU A 150 14.19 16.88 -15.71
CA GLU A 150 13.81 15.54 -15.28
C GLU A 150 12.31 15.34 -15.40
#